data_13370f4ca7b46f25b3827aff9f63141c
#
_entry.id   13370f4ca7b46f25b3827aff9f63141c
#
_cell.length_a   1.000
_cell.length_b   1.000
_cell.length_c   1.000
_cell.angle_alpha   90.00
_cell.angle_beta   90.00
_cell.angle_gamma   90.00
#
_symmetry.space_group_name_H-M   'P 1'
#
loop_
_entity.id
_entity.type
_entity.pdbx_description
1 polymer ?
#
loop_
_entity_poly.entity_id
_entity_poly.type
_entity_poly.pdbx_seq_one_letter_code
_entity_poly.pdbx_strand_id
1 'polypeptide(L)'
;PSVKMAGSVSGTNVLIIGAGPIGLTCAIWCRFFGARHIVISERAPARLEMARQFGFEHFVNPSDDIGVAFRELTGGEPEVQFECVGAVGLMQECVARAPKRGLIMGIGVCDNPDTIVPLMAFGKELRIQWAVGYDKEDFEFTIEMMVAGRISATAMVTDVVKLEEVPTIFEALRQPTNQCKVIIDLTA
;
A
#
# COMPACT_ATOMS: atom_id res chain seq x y z
N PRO A 1 8.56 -5.44 -5.83
CA PRO A 1 8.67 -4.75 -7.15
C PRO A 1 8.25 -3.29 -7.09
N SER A 2 7.01 -2.98 -6.69
CA SER A 2 6.45 -1.62 -6.78
C SER A 2 7.30 -0.54 -6.07
N VAL A 3 7.84 -0.81 -4.88
CA VAL A 3 8.70 0.15 -4.17
C VAL A 3 10.06 0.30 -4.87
N LYS A 4 10.63 -0.76 -5.44
CA LYS A 4 11.84 -0.67 -6.29
C LYS A 4 11.57 0.13 -7.58
N MET A 5 10.41 -0.10 -8.21
CA MET A 5 9.99 0.64 -9.42
C MET A 5 9.77 2.13 -9.14
N ALA A 6 9.38 2.50 -7.94
CA ALA A 6 9.28 3.90 -7.52
C ALA A 6 10.65 4.62 -7.52
N GLY A 7 11.73 3.88 -7.56
CA GLY A 7 13.09 4.40 -7.40
C GLY A 7 13.42 4.63 -5.92
N SER A 8 14.26 5.61 -5.61
CA SER A 8 14.61 5.88 -4.23
C SER A 8 13.45 6.54 -3.48
N VAL A 9 12.98 5.88 -2.42
CA VAL A 9 12.04 6.45 -1.45
C VAL A 9 12.76 6.97 -0.20
N SER A 10 14.08 6.81 -0.13
CA SER A 10 14.88 7.23 1.02
C SER A 10 14.76 8.74 1.25
N GLY A 11 14.45 9.12 2.47
CA GLY A 11 14.26 10.50 2.88
C GLY A 11 13.00 11.18 2.35
N THR A 12 12.11 10.48 1.62
CA THR A 12 10.85 11.04 1.09
C THR A 12 9.68 10.84 2.05
N ASN A 13 8.66 11.66 1.89
CA ASN A 13 7.38 11.51 2.55
C ASN A 13 6.47 10.64 1.66
N VAL A 14 5.97 9.56 2.23
CA VAL A 14 5.20 8.53 1.52
C VAL A 14 3.78 8.46 2.04
N LEU A 15 2.81 8.49 1.13
CA LEU A 15 1.40 8.20 1.41
C LEU A 15 1.04 6.83 0.83
N ILE A 16 0.51 5.96 1.68
CA ILE A 16 -0.07 4.67 1.28
C ILE A 16 -1.59 4.78 1.35
N ILE A 17 -2.27 4.52 0.25
CA ILE A 17 -3.73 4.55 0.16
C ILE A 17 -4.24 3.12 0.21
N GLY A 18 -4.88 2.77 1.32
CA GLY A 18 -5.31 1.42 1.66
C GLY A 18 -4.30 0.64 2.51
N ALA A 19 -4.75 0.09 3.64
CA ALA A 19 -3.96 -0.79 4.53
C ALA A 19 -4.30 -2.29 4.34
N GLY A 20 -4.73 -2.68 3.15
CA GLY A 20 -4.82 -4.10 2.79
C GLY A 20 -3.41 -4.74 2.71
N PRO A 21 -3.33 -6.05 2.39
CA PRO A 21 -2.04 -6.75 2.31
C PRO A 21 -1.02 -6.04 1.41
N ILE A 22 -1.47 -5.49 0.28
CA ILE A 22 -0.59 -4.79 -0.67
C ILE A 22 -0.08 -3.48 -0.08
N GLY A 23 -0.97 -2.62 0.45
CA GLY A 23 -0.55 -1.34 1.04
C GLY A 23 0.36 -1.53 2.25
N LEU A 24 0.04 -2.49 3.11
CA LEU A 24 0.87 -2.80 4.27
C LEU A 24 2.27 -3.30 3.86
N THR A 25 2.36 -4.15 2.83
CA THR A 25 3.66 -4.58 2.28
C THR A 25 4.43 -3.39 1.68
N CYS A 26 3.77 -2.48 0.96
CA CYS A 26 4.40 -1.26 0.46
C CYS A 26 4.96 -0.41 1.61
N ALA A 27 4.19 -0.23 2.69
CA ALA A 27 4.64 0.52 3.86
C ALA A 27 5.88 -0.12 4.52
N ILE A 28 5.89 -1.44 4.69
CA ILE A 28 7.03 -2.20 5.23
C ILE A 28 8.28 -1.97 4.37
N TRP A 29 8.16 -2.09 3.04
CA TRP A 29 9.28 -1.88 2.14
C TRP A 29 9.72 -0.42 2.06
N CYS A 30 8.80 0.55 2.13
CA CYS A 30 9.15 1.97 2.19
C CYS A 30 9.97 2.27 3.44
N ARG A 31 9.60 1.71 4.60
CA ARG A 31 10.38 1.82 5.83
C ARG A 31 11.75 1.16 5.70
N PHE A 32 11.81 -0.04 5.12
CA PHE A 32 13.07 -0.74 4.88
C PHE A 32 14.05 0.09 4.01
N PHE A 33 13.53 0.75 2.97
CA PHE A 33 14.30 1.60 2.08
C PHE A 33 14.50 3.03 2.59
N GLY A 34 14.11 3.34 3.84
CA GLY A 34 14.45 4.58 4.49
C GLY A 34 13.55 5.76 4.16
N ALA A 35 12.29 5.57 3.87
CA ALA A 35 11.31 6.65 3.80
C ALA A 35 11.32 7.48 5.10
N ARG A 36 11.20 8.82 4.96
CA ARG A 36 11.23 9.73 6.12
C ARG A 36 9.96 9.62 6.95
N HIS A 37 8.82 9.77 6.31
CA HIS A 37 7.51 9.60 6.91
C HIS A 37 6.67 8.67 6.05
N ILE A 38 5.91 7.81 6.70
CA ILE A 38 4.94 6.93 6.05
C ILE A 38 3.60 7.17 6.71
N VAL A 39 2.65 7.68 5.95
CA VAL A 39 1.27 7.90 6.39
C VAL A 39 0.38 6.91 5.63
N ILE A 40 -0.52 6.26 6.34
CA ILE A 40 -1.43 5.26 5.76
C ILE A 40 -2.86 5.82 5.83
N SER A 41 -3.52 5.89 4.67
CA SER A 41 -4.92 6.23 4.56
C SER A 41 -5.76 4.96 4.56
N GLU A 42 -6.56 4.76 5.61
CA GLU A 42 -7.43 3.58 5.77
C GLU A 42 -8.62 3.93 6.67
N ARG A 43 -9.78 3.34 6.39
CA ARG A 43 -11.02 3.53 7.18
C ARG A 43 -11.36 2.35 8.08
N ALA A 44 -10.88 1.15 7.76
CA ALA A 44 -11.24 -0.07 8.48
C ALA A 44 -10.42 -0.22 9.77
N PRO A 45 -11.05 -0.21 10.98
CA PRO A 45 -10.34 -0.29 12.25
C PRO A 45 -9.42 -1.51 12.37
N ALA A 46 -9.86 -2.68 11.87
CA ALA A 46 -9.08 -3.90 11.92
C ALA A 46 -7.78 -3.81 11.10
N ARG A 47 -7.82 -3.13 9.93
CA ARG A 47 -6.64 -2.91 9.10
C ARG A 47 -5.68 -1.89 9.72
N LEU A 48 -6.22 -0.85 10.37
CA LEU A 48 -5.43 0.10 11.13
C LEU A 48 -4.71 -0.59 12.29
N GLU A 49 -5.42 -1.49 13.00
CA GLU A 49 -4.81 -2.26 14.10
C GLU A 49 -3.70 -3.18 13.60
N MET A 50 -3.92 -3.86 12.46
CA MET A 50 -2.86 -4.64 11.81
C MET A 50 -1.64 -3.77 11.48
N ALA A 51 -1.83 -2.58 10.93
CA ALA A 51 -0.74 -1.66 10.62
C ALA A 51 0.01 -1.21 11.89
N ARG A 52 -0.69 -1.00 13.02
CA ARG A 52 -0.06 -0.70 14.32
C ARG A 52 0.82 -1.83 14.82
N GLN A 53 0.44 -3.10 14.63
CA GLN A 53 1.25 -4.26 14.99
C GLN A 53 2.60 -4.29 14.23
N PHE A 54 2.65 -3.66 13.04
CA PHE A 54 3.90 -3.44 12.30
C PHE A 54 4.64 -2.16 12.71
N GLY A 55 4.16 -1.43 13.73
CA GLY A 55 4.79 -0.22 14.24
C GLY A 55 4.57 1.01 13.35
N PHE A 56 3.48 1.07 12.60
CA PHE A 56 3.03 2.29 11.94
C PHE A 56 2.11 3.08 12.86
N GLU A 57 2.29 4.40 12.90
CA GLU A 57 1.59 5.28 13.85
C GLU A 57 0.85 6.43 13.18
N HIS A 58 1.19 6.76 11.92
CA HIS A 58 0.59 7.87 11.20
C HIS A 58 -0.52 7.40 10.28
N PHE A 59 -1.76 7.72 10.66
CA PHE A 59 -2.96 7.33 9.93
C PHE A 59 -3.82 8.55 9.61
N VAL A 60 -4.47 8.50 8.44
CA VAL A 60 -5.48 9.49 8.04
C VAL A 60 -6.74 8.75 7.58
N ASN A 61 -7.90 9.32 7.91
CA ASN A 61 -9.16 8.77 7.42
C ASN A 61 -9.38 9.25 5.98
N PRO A 62 -9.73 8.39 5.01
CA PRO A 62 -10.02 8.80 3.64
C PRO A 62 -11.22 9.74 3.49
N SER A 63 -12.08 9.89 4.52
CA SER A 63 -13.16 10.88 4.54
C SER A 63 -12.69 12.30 4.86
N ASP A 64 -11.47 12.46 5.38
CA ASP A 64 -10.89 13.76 5.71
C ASP A 64 -10.15 14.37 4.50
N ASP A 65 -9.74 15.64 4.60
CA ASP A 65 -8.76 16.18 3.66
C ASP A 65 -7.39 15.56 3.94
N ILE A 66 -7.11 14.47 3.20
CA ILE A 66 -5.86 13.72 3.35
C ILE A 66 -4.63 14.62 3.17
N GLY A 67 -4.69 15.62 2.26
CA GLY A 67 -3.57 16.52 2.02
C GLY A 67 -3.28 17.41 3.23
N VAL A 68 -4.30 17.95 3.88
CA VAL A 68 -4.17 18.72 5.12
C VAL A 68 -3.65 17.85 6.24
N ALA A 69 -4.33 16.73 6.52
CA ALA A 69 -3.93 15.82 7.59
C ALA A 69 -2.51 15.26 7.40
N PHE A 70 -2.11 14.99 6.16
CA PHE A 70 -0.75 14.55 5.84
C PHE A 70 0.30 15.62 6.21
N ARG A 71 0.06 16.88 5.85
CA ARG A 71 0.96 17.99 6.19
C ARG A 71 1.07 18.21 7.69
N GLU A 72 -0.02 18.09 8.41
CA GLU A 72 -0.03 18.18 9.87
C GLU A 72 0.83 17.10 10.53
N LEU A 73 0.80 15.87 10.01
CA LEU A 73 1.58 14.75 10.52
C LEU A 73 3.07 14.80 10.13
N THR A 74 3.40 15.35 8.96
CA THR A 74 4.75 15.20 8.38
C THR A 74 5.51 16.50 8.19
N GLY A 75 4.81 17.63 8.25
CA GLY A 75 5.36 18.95 7.91
C GLY A 75 5.63 19.15 6.42
N GLY A 76 5.20 18.23 5.54
CA GLY A 76 5.47 18.29 4.10
C GLY A 76 4.37 17.67 3.25
N GLU A 77 4.63 17.53 1.95
CA GLU A 77 3.71 16.96 0.98
C GLU A 77 4.04 15.48 0.71
N PRO A 78 3.08 14.66 0.23
CA PRO A 78 3.33 13.26 -0.15
C PRO A 78 4.09 13.18 -1.48
N GLU A 79 5.41 13.13 -1.42
CA GLU A 79 6.29 13.07 -2.58
C GLU A 79 6.10 11.78 -3.39
N VAL A 80 5.77 10.69 -2.69
CA VAL A 80 5.44 9.40 -3.30
C VAL A 80 4.10 8.91 -2.75
N GLN A 81 3.20 8.55 -3.64
CA GLN A 81 1.90 7.97 -3.27
C GLN A 81 1.77 6.57 -3.86
N PHE A 82 1.40 5.60 -3.02
CA PHE A 82 1.06 4.23 -3.44
C PHE A 82 -0.45 4.06 -3.36
N GLU A 83 -1.12 4.01 -4.51
CA GLU A 83 -2.55 3.69 -4.61
C GLU A 83 -2.69 2.16 -4.61
N CYS A 84 -3.25 1.60 -3.52
CA CYS A 84 -3.34 0.15 -3.27
C CYS A 84 -4.78 -0.35 -3.13
N VAL A 85 -5.76 0.44 -3.53
CA VAL A 85 -7.20 0.11 -3.41
C VAL A 85 -7.81 -0.27 -4.76
N GLY A 86 -7.54 0.52 -5.81
CA GLY A 86 -8.07 0.29 -7.15
C GLY A 86 -9.54 0.72 -7.31
N ALA A 87 -9.99 1.74 -6.61
CA ALA A 87 -11.34 2.27 -6.80
C ALA A 87 -11.34 3.45 -7.77
N VAL A 88 -12.44 3.55 -8.54
CA VAL A 88 -12.67 4.66 -9.47
C VAL A 88 -12.54 6.00 -8.75
N GLY A 89 -11.84 6.95 -9.35
CA GLY A 89 -11.61 8.30 -8.86
C GLY A 89 -10.35 8.45 -7.99
N LEU A 90 -9.79 7.38 -7.42
CA LEU A 90 -8.62 7.49 -6.53
C LEU A 90 -7.36 7.98 -7.26
N MET A 91 -7.17 7.61 -8.52
CA MET A 91 -6.04 8.12 -9.31
C MET A 91 -6.15 9.64 -9.51
N GLN A 92 -7.35 10.17 -9.75
CA GLN A 92 -7.58 11.62 -9.83
C GLN A 92 -7.32 12.31 -8.49
N GLU A 93 -7.72 11.72 -7.38
CA GLU A 93 -7.41 12.24 -6.04
C GLU A 93 -5.91 12.26 -5.77
N CYS A 94 -5.17 11.21 -6.18
CA CYS A 94 -3.71 11.19 -6.11
C CYS A 94 -3.09 12.32 -6.93
N VAL A 95 -3.57 12.54 -8.16
CA VAL A 95 -3.12 13.65 -9.03
C VAL A 95 -3.38 15.01 -8.38
N ALA A 96 -4.57 15.19 -7.80
CA ALA A 96 -4.93 16.44 -7.13
C ALA A 96 -4.05 16.75 -5.92
N ARG A 97 -3.67 15.71 -5.17
CA ARG A 97 -2.91 15.80 -3.91
C ARG A 97 -1.40 15.86 -4.12
N ALA A 98 -0.89 15.24 -5.18
CA ALA A 98 0.55 15.16 -5.44
C ALA A 98 1.21 16.54 -5.54
N PRO A 99 2.39 16.74 -4.95
CA PRO A 99 3.20 17.93 -5.16
C PRO A 99 3.80 17.96 -6.57
N LYS A 100 4.43 19.09 -6.93
CA LYS A 100 5.19 19.18 -8.17
C LYS A 100 6.29 18.12 -8.22
N ARG A 101 6.39 17.40 -9.35
CA ARG A 101 7.31 16.27 -9.60
C ARG A 101 7.07 15.06 -8.70
N GLY A 102 5.92 14.98 -8.03
CA GLY A 102 5.52 13.84 -7.25
C GLY A 102 5.40 12.55 -8.08
N LEU A 103 5.49 11.42 -7.42
CA LEU A 103 5.31 10.11 -8.02
C LEU A 103 4.03 9.45 -7.48
N ILE A 104 3.24 8.90 -8.40
CA ILE A 104 2.07 8.08 -8.09
C ILE A 104 2.32 6.68 -8.62
N MET A 105 2.29 5.69 -7.74
CA MET A 105 2.37 4.27 -8.07
C MET A 105 0.98 3.64 -7.97
N GLY A 106 0.36 3.31 -9.09
CA GLY A 106 -0.89 2.56 -9.16
C GLY A 106 -0.62 1.07 -8.99
N ILE A 107 -1.13 0.46 -7.94
CA ILE A 107 -0.98 -0.97 -7.62
C ILE A 107 -2.35 -1.61 -7.41
N GLY A 108 -3.32 -0.82 -6.95
CA GLY A 108 -4.70 -1.25 -6.86
C GLY A 108 -5.25 -1.63 -8.24
N VAL A 109 -5.99 -2.73 -8.31
CA VAL A 109 -6.61 -3.18 -9.55
C VAL A 109 -7.96 -2.50 -9.72
N CYS A 110 -8.05 -1.58 -10.68
CA CYS A 110 -9.30 -0.96 -11.10
C CYS A 110 -9.67 -1.53 -12.47
N ASP A 111 -10.75 -2.30 -12.52
CA ASP A 111 -11.26 -2.93 -13.74
C ASP A 111 -12.32 -2.09 -14.49
N ASN A 112 -12.64 -0.93 -13.92
CA ASN A 112 -13.54 0.04 -14.53
C ASN A 112 -12.78 1.22 -15.15
N PRO A 113 -13.36 1.89 -16.18
CA PRO A 113 -12.81 3.13 -16.67
C PRO A 113 -12.66 4.15 -15.54
N ASP A 114 -11.46 4.71 -15.40
CA ASP A 114 -11.17 5.80 -14.46
C ASP A 114 -10.66 7.02 -15.22
N THR A 115 -10.93 8.19 -14.71
CA THR A 115 -10.62 9.46 -15.38
C THR A 115 -9.67 10.30 -14.55
N ILE A 116 -8.61 10.75 -15.18
CA ILE A 116 -7.74 11.80 -14.63
C ILE A 116 -7.80 13.04 -15.51
N VAL A 117 -7.53 14.21 -14.93
CA VAL A 117 -7.40 15.47 -15.64
C VAL A 117 -5.92 15.66 -16.04
N PRO A 118 -5.56 15.40 -17.32
CA PRO A 118 -4.15 15.40 -17.73
C PRO A 118 -3.44 16.74 -17.49
N LEU A 119 -4.18 17.85 -17.64
CA LEU A 119 -3.63 19.19 -17.41
C LEU A 119 -3.12 19.39 -15.98
N MET A 120 -3.78 18.77 -14.97
CA MET A 120 -3.32 18.85 -13.59
C MET A 120 -1.99 18.08 -13.40
N ALA A 121 -1.89 16.89 -13.98
CA ALA A 121 -0.67 16.09 -13.94
C ALA A 121 0.47 16.79 -14.70
N PHE A 122 0.17 17.33 -15.89
CA PHE A 122 1.13 18.10 -16.70
C PHE A 122 1.67 19.34 -15.96
N GLY A 123 0.79 20.16 -15.38
CA GLY A 123 1.19 21.37 -14.65
C GLY A 123 2.07 21.10 -13.43
N LYS A 124 1.96 19.91 -12.85
CA LYS A 124 2.78 19.45 -11.72
C LYS A 124 3.99 18.62 -12.15
N GLU A 125 4.19 18.33 -13.44
CA GLU A 125 5.27 17.46 -13.93
C GLU A 125 5.26 16.09 -13.24
N LEU A 126 4.06 15.48 -13.04
CA LEU A 126 3.91 14.24 -12.29
C LEU A 126 4.48 13.02 -13.05
N ARG A 127 4.98 12.08 -12.29
CA ARG A 127 5.23 10.71 -12.75
C ARG A 127 4.11 9.81 -12.26
N ILE A 128 3.47 9.09 -13.19
CA ILE A 128 2.43 8.10 -12.88
C ILE A 128 2.90 6.78 -13.46
N GLN A 129 2.97 5.76 -12.62
CA GLN A 129 3.45 4.44 -13.00
C GLN A 129 2.57 3.36 -12.38
N TRP A 130 2.27 2.32 -13.15
CA TRP A 130 1.59 1.13 -12.65
C TRP A 130 2.59 0.01 -12.41
N ALA A 131 2.32 -0.78 -11.38
CA ALA A 131 3.09 -1.97 -11.05
C ALA A 131 2.17 -3.16 -10.86
N VAL A 132 2.53 -4.28 -11.49
CA VAL A 132 1.82 -5.55 -11.36
C VAL A 132 2.81 -6.70 -11.19
N GLY A 133 2.47 -7.64 -10.32
CA GLY A 133 3.28 -8.84 -10.12
C GLY A 133 4.66 -8.58 -9.52
N TYR A 134 5.54 -9.53 -9.71
CA TYR A 134 6.95 -9.52 -9.27
C TYR A 134 7.73 -10.49 -10.15
N ASP A 135 9.01 -10.28 -10.29
CA ASP A 135 9.94 -11.19 -10.95
C ASP A 135 10.63 -12.12 -9.93
N LYS A 136 11.45 -13.01 -10.45
CA LYS A 136 12.18 -13.99 -9.64
C LYS A 136 13.13 -13.31 -8.65
N GLU A 137 13.83 -12.29 -9.08
CA GLU A 137 14.79 -11.52 -8.28
C GLU A 137 14.10 -10.80 -7.12
N ASP A 138 12.89 -10.28 -7.30
CA ASP A 138 12.11 -9.67 -6.23
C ASP A 138 11.70 -10.70 -5.17
N PHE A 139 11.33 -11.89 -5.62
CA PHE A 139 10.96 -12.99 -4.73
C PHE A 139 12.15 -13.47 -3.90
N GLU A 140 13.29 -13.72 -4.55
CA GLU A 140 14.52 -14.16 -3.90
C GLU A 140 15.01 -13.11 -2.90
N PHE A 141 15.08 -11.85 -3.29
CA PHE A 141 15.43 -10.75 -2.39
C PHE A 141 14.51 -10.66 -1.17
N THR A 142 13.22 -10.88 -1.36
CA THR A 142 12.26 -10.86 -0.24
C THR A 142 12.55 -11.98 0.76
N ILE A 143 12.81 -13.20 0.26
CA ILE A 143 13.16 -14.33 1.11
C ILE A 143 14.47 -14.05 1.86
N GLU A 144 15.50 -13.55 1.20
CA GLU A 144 16.77 -13.19 1.84
C GLU A 144 16.58 -12.20 2.97
N MET A 145 15.78 -11.15 2.77
CA MET A 145 15.52 -10.15 3.81
C MET A 145 14.71 -10.71 4.97
N MET A 146 13.79 -11.63 4.71
CA MET A 146 13.05 -12.34 5.76
C MET A 146 13.97 -13.28 6.57
N VAL A 147 14.78 -14.08 5.89
CA VAL A 147 15.75 -15.00 6.54
C VAL A 147 16.79 -14.23 7.37
N ALA A 148 17.24 -13.08 6.87
CA ALA A 148 18.15 -12.18 7.59
C ALA A 148 17.48 -11.41 8.74
N GLY A 149 16.19 -11.61 8.99
CA GLY A 149 15.44 -10.90 10.04
C GLY A 149 15.30 -9.39 9.80
N ARG A 150 15.54 -8.91 8.57
CA ARG A 150 15.48 -7.49 8.22
C ARG A 150 14.05 -7.01 8.01
N ILE A 151 13.16 -7.89 7.58
CA ILE A 151 11.72 -7.69 7.47
C ILE A 151 10.99 -8.90 8.05
N SER A 152 9.77 -8.68 8.52
CA SER A 152 8.86 -9.74 8.91
C SER A 152 7.47 -9.44 8.36
N ALA A 153 6.82 -10.45 7.81
CA ALA A 153 5.43 -10.39 7.36
C ALA A 153 4.55 -11.43 8.08
N THR A 154 5.10 -12.12 9.10
CA THR A 154 4.42 -13.21 9.80
C THR A 154 3.08 -12.78 10.40
N ALA A 155 3.01 -11.60 10.99
CA ALA A 155 1.77 -11.07 11.55
C ALA A 155 0.68 -10.79 10.50
N MET A 156 1.02 -10.76 9.20
CA MET A 156 0.02 -10.65 8.13
C MET A 156 -0.73 -11.97 7.90
N VAL A 157 -0.14 -13.11 8.29
CA VAL A 157 -0.81 -14.43 8.20
C VAL A 157 -1.81 -14.52 9.36
N THR A 158 -3.07 -14.27 9.05
CA THR A 158 -4.15 -14.24 10.05
C THR A 158 -4.82 -15.59 10.22
N ASP A 159 -4.77 -16.43 9.18
CA ASP A 159 -5.41 -17.74 9.20
C ASP A 159 -4.58 -18.73 8.38
N VAL A 160 -4.60 -19.99 8.85
CA VAL A 160 -4.09 -21.14 8.11
C VAL A 160 -5.22 -22.14 8.03
N VAL A 161 -5.63 -22.53 6.83
CA VAL A 161 -6.83 -23.35 6.59
C VAL A 161 -6.48 -24.57 5.75
N LYS A 162 -7.29 -25.63 5.88
CA LYS A 162 -7.18 -26.83 5.06
C LYS A 162 -7.79 -26.60 3.67
N LEU A 163 -7.46 -27.48 2.74
CA LEU A 163 -7.93 -27.36 1.36
C LEU A 163 -9.47 -27.39 1.27
N GLU A 164 -10.12 -28.21 2.10
CA GLU A 164 -11.58 -28.35 2.14
C GLU A 164 -12.30 -27.08 2.63
N GLU A 165 -11.61 -26.23 3.39
CA GLU A 165 -12.17 -25.00 3.96
C GLU A 165 -12.10 -23.82 2.98
N VAL A 166 -11.30 -23.96 1.89
CA VAL A 166 -11.03 -22.88 0.92
C VAL A 166 -12.30 -22.25 0.35
N PRO A 167 -13.34 -23.00 -0.09
CA PRO A 167 -14.55 -22.39 -0.65
C PRO A 167 -15.23 -21.45 0.35
N THR A 168 -15.33 -21.86 1.61
CA THR A 168 -15.98 -21.08 2.68
C THR A 168 -15.19 -19.82 3.01
N ILE A 169 -13.87 -19.95 3.16
CA ILE A 169 -12.97 -18.83 3.45
C ILE A 169 -12.91 -17.85 2.27
N PHE A 170 -12.84 -18.36 1.05
CA PHE A 170 -12.79 -17.51 -0.15
C PHE A 170 -14.04 -16.63 -0.27
N GLU A 171 -15.21 -17.18 0.04
CA GLU A 171 -16.44 -16.39 0.04
C GLU A 171 -16.47 -15.38 1.19
N ALA A 172 -15.95 -15.74 2.38
CA ALA A 172 -15.85 -14.83 3.52
C ALA A 172 -14.94 -13.62 3.23
N LEU A 173 -13.86 -13.80 2.45
CA LEU A 173 -12.94 -12.71 2.05
C LEU A 173 -13.58 -11.63 1.17
N ARG A 174 -14.78 -11.86 0.62
CA ARG A 174 -15.55 -10.82 -0.11
C ARG A 174 -16.07 -9.71 0.80
N GLN A 175 -16.17 -9.98 2.09
CA GLN A 175 -16.57 -8.99 3.08
C GLN A 175 -15.32 -8.47 3.81
N PRO A 176 -15.31 -7.18 4.22
CA PRO A 176 -14.24 -6.65 5.05
C PRO A 176 -14.20 -7.41 6.39
N THR A 177 -13.14 -8.19 6.60
CA THR A 177 -12.90 -8.98 7.81
C THR A 177 -11.61 -8.52 8.49
N ASN A 178 -11.29 -9.15 9.62
CA ASN A 178 -9.99 -8.98 10.29
C ASN A 178 -8.86 -9.74 9.58
N GLN A 179 -9.17 -10.47 8.50
CA GLN A 179 -8.23 -11.28 7.75
C GLN A 179 -7.35 -10.38 6.88
N CYS A 180 -6.04 -10.65 6.92
CA CYS A 180 -5.06 -9.99 6.08
C CYS A 180 -4.53 -10.96 5.02
N LYS A 181 -3.99 -12.10 5.44
CA LYS A 181 -3.49 -13.14 4.56
C LYS A 181 -3.91 -14.52 5.08
N VAL A 182 -4.65 -15.26 4.28
CA VAL A 182 -5.01 -16.65 4.56
C VAL A 182 -4.07 -17.56 3.79
N ILE A 183 -3.48 -18.53 4.46
CA ILE A 183 -2.61 -19.56 3.86
C ILE A 183 -3.35 -20.87 3.86
N ILE A 184 -3.20 -21.65 2.78
CA ILE A 184 -3.73 -23.00 2.66
C ILE A 184 -2.62 -23.97 3.06
N ASP A 185 -2.86 -24.77 4.09
CA ASP A 185 -1.98 -25.89 4.44
C ASP A 185 -2.36 -27.14 3.62
N LEU A 186 -1.46 -27.53 2.73
CA LEU A 186 -1.64 -28.71 1.88
C LEU A 186 -1.19 -30.01 2.56
N THR A 187 -0.68 -29.92 3.78
CA THR A 187 -0.15 -31.07 4.54
C THR A 187 -1.04 -31.49 5.71
N ALA A 188 -2.08 -30.71 6.02
CA ALA A 188 -2.98 -30.93 7.15
C ALA A 188 -4.21 -31.79 6.78
#